data_72c3447d4719c61ce57004ee25a660d2
#
_entry.id   72c3447d4719c61ce57004ee25a660d2
#
_cell.length_a   1.000
_cell.length_b   1.000
_cell.length_c   1.000
_cell.angle_alpha   90.00
_cell.angle_beta   90.00
_cell.angle_gamma   90.00
#
_symmetry.space_group_name_H-M   'P 1'
#
loop_
_entity.id
_entity.type
_entity.pdbx_description
1 polymer ?
#
loop_
_entity_poly.entity_id
_entity_poly.type
_entity_poly.pdbx_seq_one_letter_code
_entity_poly.pdbx_strand_id
1 'polypeptide(L)'
;KNNIAWLFKMAWRDAKASRVRLLLFMASIILGIAAVVSIQLFGTNLENNIQIQSKNLMGADFIIDSQQIPSKRAQSIIDSLKPDASEVNFVSMIAFPKNGGTKLVRVRGLEGGFPFYGSIDTQPISAANNFQKLGGALVDATLMLQFDIKPGDSIKIGEVTLAIIGSLKAIPGSSSISSTVAPPIIIPNRFIAQTELLQFGSRKEYKFFYKSPTTDLTVLEKKLTAALAIENAGLDTHLSTSKRLGKGYANVSKFLNLAAFIALLLG
;
A
#
# COMPACT_ATOMS: atom_id res chain seq x y z
N LYS A 1 -9.23 -47.75 53.11
CA LYS A 1 -8.70 -46.37 52.92
C LYS A 1 -7.20 -46.30 52.48
N ASN A 2 -6.46 -47.43 52.43
CA ASN A 2 -5.02 -47.45 52.17
C ASN A 2 -4.61 -47.65 50.69
N ASN A 3 -5.57 -47.83 49.77
CA ASN A 3 -5.23 -48.14 48.36
C ASN A 3 -4.73 -46.94 47.55
N ILE A 4 -5.16 -45.71 47.93
CA ILE A 4 -4.82 -44.51 47.18
C ILE A 4 -3.31 -44.15 47.38
N ALA A 5 -2.85 -44.20 48.62
CA ALA A 5 -1.43 -43.92 48.92
C ALA A 5 -0.48 -44.94 48.28
N TRP A 6 -0.85 -46.21 48.21
CA TRP A 6 -0.10 -47.26 47.55
C TRP A 6 -0.08 -47.06 46.03
N LEU A 7 -1.21 -46.74 45.43
CA LEU A 7 -1.32 -46.39 43.99
C LEU A 7 -0.43 -45.18 43.63
N PHE A 8 -0.43 -44.15 44.46
CA PHE A 8 0.45 -42.99 44.26
C PHE A 8 1.93 -43.36 44.33
N LYS A 9 2.32 -44.19 45.31
CA LYS A 9 3.69 -44.66 45.46
C LYS A 9 4.15 -45.56 44.31
N MET A 10 3.26 -46.37 43.78
CA MET A 10 3.51 -47.23 42.61
C MET A 10 3.64 -46.42 41.33
N ALA A 11 2.71 -45.47 41.10
CA ALA A 11 2.75 -44.53 39.97
C ALA A 11 4.02 -43.66 39.99
N TRP A 12 4.43 -43.18 41.17
CA TRP A 12 5.69 -42.44 41.30
C TRP A 12 6.93 -43.25 40.95
N ARG A 13 6.94 -44.56 41.34
CA ARG A 13 8.05 -45.47 41.04
C ARG A 13 8.11 -45.81 39.55
N ASP A 14 6.97 -46.01 38.91
CA ASP A 14 6.87 -46.25 37.48
C ASP A 14 7.24 -45.02 36.66
N ALA A 15 6.79 -43.83 37.09
CA ALA A 15 7.19 -42.56 36.49
C ALA A 15 8.71 -42.33 36.60
N LYS A 16 9.34 -42.78 37.71
CA LYS A 16 10.79 -42.69 37.90
C LYS A 16 11.57 -43.64 37.01
N ALA A 17 11.00 -44.82 36.68
CA ALA A 17 11.59 -45.79 35.76
C ALA A 17 11.51 -45.38 34.29
N SER A 18 10.46 -44.65 33.91
CA SER A 18 10.20 -44.18 32.54
C SER A 18 10.39 -42.68 32.33
N ARG A 19 11.24 -42.01 33.14
CA ARG A 19 11.42 -40.55 33.13
C ARG A 19 11.73 -39.98 31.75
N VAL A 20 12.61 -40.62 30.98
CA VAL A 20 13.00 -40.12 29.64
C VAL A 20 11.81 -40.14 28.69
N ARG A 21 11.01 -41.23 28.73
CA ARG A 21 9.81 -41.37 27.89
C ARG A 21 8.75 -40.34 28.25
N LEU A 22 8.51 -40.12 29.56
CA LEU A 22 7.58 -39.10 30.03
C LEU A 22 8.05 -37.68 29.71
N LEU A 23 9.34 -37.38 29.84
CA LEU A 23 9.92 -36.10 29.47
C LEU A 23 9.80 -35.83 27.97
N LEU A 24 10.07 -36.83 27.13
CA LEU A 24 9.91 -36.70 25.69
C LEU A 24 8.44 -36.45 25.30
N PHE A 25 7.51 -37.15 25.93
CA PHE A 25 6.07 -36.94 25.70
C PHE A 25 5.63 -35.56 26.13
N MET A 26 6.02 -35.09 27.34
CA MET A 26 5.73 -33.75 27.81
C MET A 26 6.38 -32.67 26.92
N ALA A 27 7.62 -32.90 26.49
CA ALA A 27 8.31 -31.97 25.59
C ALA A 27 7.62 -31.86 24.24
N SER A 28 7.10 -32.95 23.70
CA SER A 28 6.32 -32.95 22.45
C SER A 28 5.05 -32.10 22.57
N ILE A 29 4.29 -32.29 23.65
CA ILE A 29 3.07 -31.50 23.90
C ILE A 29 3.40 -30.00 24.08
N ILE A 30 4.44 -29.68 24.87
CA ILE A 30 4.86 -28.30 25.10
C ILE A 30 5.30 -27.65 23.78
N LEU A 31 6.08 -28.35 22.96
CA LEU A 31 6.51 -27.88 21.65
C LEU A 31 5.31 -27.65 20.71
N GLY A 32 4.34 -28.57 20.70
CA GLY A 32 3.12 -28.42 19.90
C GLY A 32 2.31 -27.17 20.30
N ILE A 33 2.08 -26.98 21.60
CA ILE A 33 1.36 -25.81 22.12
C ILE A 33 2.15 -24.53 21.83
N ALA A 34 3.46 -24.52 22.07
CA ALA A 34 4.32 -23.37 21.80
C ALA A 34 4.30 -22.98 20.32
N ALA A 35 4.31 -23.96 19.41
CA ALA A 35 4.21 -23.73 17.98
C ALA A 35 2.87 -23.07 17.59
N VAL A 36 1.74 -23.59 18.10
CA VAL A 36 0.40 -23.02 17.84
C VAL A 36 0.32 -21.56 18.36
N VAL A 37 0.74 -21.33 19.60
CA VAL A 37 0.72 -19.97 20.20
C VAL A 37 1.60 -19.01 19.43
N SER A 38 2.81 -19.45 19.02
CA SER A 38 3.74 -18.64 18.24
C SER A 38 3.16 -18.25 16.88
N ILE A 39 2.49 -19.19 16.20
CA ILE A 39 1.84 -18.91 14.91
C ILE A 39 0.68 -17.90 15.09
N GLN A 40 -0.12 -18.05 16.14
CA GLN A 40 -1.23 -17.12 16.41
C GLN A 40 -0.75 -15.71 16.75
N LEU A 41 0.27 -15.57 17.63
CA LEU A 41 0.86 -14.29 17.98
C LEU A 41 1.51 -13.61 16.77
N PHE A 42 2.21 -14.37 15.94
CA PHE A 42 2.78 -13.87 14.70
C PHE A 42 1.68 -13.37 13.75
N GLY A 43 0.58 -14.14 13.64
CA GLY A 43 -0.59 -13.76 12.84
C GLY A 43 -1.19 -12.42 13.23
N THR A 44 -1.47 -12.24 14.51
CA THR A 44 -2.07 -11.00 15.04
C THR A 44 -1.15 -9.79 14.83
N ASN A 45 0.14 -9.97 15.09
CA ASN A 45 1.12 -8.90 14.86
C ASN A 45 1.24 -8.54 13.38
N LEU A 46 1.16 -9.53 12.49
CA LEU A 46 1.24 -9.30 11.06
C LEU A 46 -0.02 -8.59 10.53
N GLU A 47 -1.21 -8.96 10.98
CA GLU A 47 -2.46 -8.27 10.60
C GLU A 47 -2.42 -6.79 10.97
N ASN A 48 -1.98 -6.46 12.18
CA ASN A 48 -1.82 -5.08 12.62
C ASN A 48 -0.80 -4.30 11.76
N ASN A 49 0.34 -4.93 11.46
CA ASN A 49 1.36 -4.32 10.59
C ASN A 49 0.85 -4.14 9.15
N ILE A 50 0.09 -5.10 8.61
CA ILE A 50 -0.52 -4.99 7.28
C ILE A 50 -1.52 -3.84 7.23
N GLN A 51 -2.31 -3.59 8.27
CA GLN A 51 -3.23 -2.46 8.31
C GLN A 51 -2.49 -1.11 8.28
N ILE A 52 -1.45 -0.96 9.10
CA ILE A 52 -0.62 0.25 9.12
C ILE A 52 0.08 0.45 7.77
N GLN A 53 0.67 -0.61 7.24
CA GLN A 53 1.33 -0.56 5.93
C GLN A 53 0.35 -0.27 4.79
N SER A 54 -0.89 -0.77 4.85
CA SER A 54 -1.91 -0.49 3.85
C SER A 54 -2.25 1.00 3.79
N LYS A 55 -2.36 1.67 4.95
CA LYS A 55 -2.54 3.13 5.01
C LYS A 55 -1.36 3.88 4.40
N ASN A 56 -0.14 3.49 4.76
CA ASN A 56 1.08 4.11 4.23
C ASN A 56 1.25 3.86 2.72
N LEU A 57 0.91 2.66 2.25
CA LEU A 57 0.95 2.32 0.83
C LEU A 57 -0.10 3.07 0.01
N MET A 58 -1.29 3.29 0.56
CA MET A 58 -2.34 4.06 -0.11
C MET A 58 -2.14 5.56 0.04
N GLY A 59 -1.55 6.01 1.15
CA GLY A 59 -1.41 7.42 1.51
C GLY A 59 -2.72 8.08 1.94
N ALA A 60 -3.83 7.34 2.03
CA ALA A 60 -5.17 7.82 2.34
C ALA A 60 -6.00 6.75 3.08
N ASP A 61 -7.12 7.13 3.71
CA ASP A 61 -8.05 6.17 4.31
C ASP A 61 -8.88 5.45 3.25
N PHE A 62 -9.32 6.17 2.21
CA PHE A 62 -9.94 5.61 1.02
C PHE A 62 -9.69 6.50 -0.20
N ILE A 63 -9.82 5.92 -1.38
CA ILE A 63 -9.59 6.53 -2.67
C ILE A 63 -10.79 6.21 -3.56
N ILE A 64 -11.32 7.22 -4.25
CA ILE A 64 -12.22 7.02 -5.38
C ILE A 64 -11.38 7.23 -6.63
N ASP A 65 -11.37 6.25 -7.52
CA ASP A 65 -10.65 6.32 -8.79
C ASP A 65 -11.61 6.18 -9.99
N SER A 66 -11.25 6.80 -11.10
CA SER A 66 -11.96 6.66 -12.36
C SER A 66 -10.98 6.74 -13.52
N GLN A 67 -11.16 5.86 -14.52
CA GLN A 67 -10.35 5.85 -15.74
C GLN A 67 -10.83 6.84 -16.80
N GLN A 68 -11.92 7.55 -16.51
CA GLN A 68 -12.51 8.58 -17.37
C GLN A 68 -12.82 9.82 -16.51
N ILE A 69 -13.15 10.92 -17.17
CA ILE A 69 -13.69 12.07 -16.45
C ILE A 69 -14.95 11.60 -15.72
N PRO A 70 -15.04 11.79 -14.40
CA PRO A 70 -16.19 11.35 -13.62
C PRO A 70 -17.50 11.89 -14.23
N SER A 71 -18.50 11.03 -14.35
CA SER A 71 -19.84 11.45 -14.76
C SER A 71 -20.41 12.48 -13.78
N LYS A 72 -21.43 13.22 -14.17
CA LYS A 72 -22.08 14.19 -13.28
C LYS A 72 -22.54 13.53 -11.96
N ARG A 73 -22.97 12.28 -12.01
CA ARG A 73 -23.43 11.54 -10.85
C ARG A 73 -22.27 11.10 -9.97
N ALA A 74 -21.19 10.55 -10.56
CA ALA A 74 -19.97 10.23 -9.84
C ALA A 74 -19.35 11.50 -9.20
N GLN A 75 -19.30 12.60 -9.96
CA GLN A 75 -18.80 13.88 -9.46
C GLN A 75 -19.61 14.39 -8.26
N SER A 76 -20.93 14.27 -8.30
CA SER A 76 -21.80 14.64 -7.17
C SER A 76 -21.50 13.82 -5.90
N ILE A 77 -21.19 12.51 -6.05
CA ILE A 77 -20.78 11.67 -4.93
C ILE A 77 -19.42 12.13 -4.39
N ILE A 78 -18.44 12.34 -5.29
CA ILE A 78 -17.09 12.79 -4.94
C ILE A 78 -17.15 14.12 -4.17
N ASP A 79 -17.89 15.10 -4.69
CA ASP A 79 -18.03 16.44 -4.09
C ASP A 79 -18.74 16.40 -2.74
N SER A 80 -19.74 15.50 -2.57
CA SER A 80 -20.44 15.31 -1.29
C SER A 80 -19.52 14.82 -0.17
N LEU A 81 -18.49 14.05 -0.54
CA LEU A 81 -17.50 13.51 0.38
C LEU A 81 -16.32 14.46 0.64
N LYS A 82 -16.18 15.54 -0.16
CA LYS A 82 -15.14 16.57 -0.04
C LYS A 82 -13.72 15.98 -0.03
N PRO A 83 -13.14 15.66 -1.19
CA PRO A 83 -11.79 15.11 -1.24
C PRO A 83 -10.76 16.08 -0.67
N ASP A 84 -9.81 15.57 0.11
CA ASP A 84 -8.71 16.35 0.71
C ASP A 84 -7.55 16.55 -0.27
N ALA A 85 -7.46 15.69 -1.28
CA ALA A 85 -6.48 15.78 -2.35
C ALA A 85 -7.00 15.12 -3.62
N SER A 86 -6.45 15.52 -4.76
CA SER A 86 -6.77 14.93 -6.06
C SER A 86 -5.51 14.67 -6.89
N GLU A 87 -5.59 13.70 -7.79
CA GLU A 87 -4.52 13.35 -8.72
C GLU A 87 -5.10 13.05 -10.09
N VAL A 88 -4.42 13.56 -11.12
CA VAL A 88 -4.61 13.15 -12.50
C VAL A 88 -3.35 12.40 -12.95
N ASN A 89 -3.49 11.18 -13.40
CA ASN A 89 -2.40 10.27 -13.72
C ASN A 89 -2.53 9.80 -15.17
N PHE A 90 -1.46 9.91 -15.95
CA PHE A 90 -1.40 9.43 -17.33
C PHE A 90 0.03 9.11 -17.73
N VAL A 91 0.19 8.37 -18.83
CA VAL A 91 1.51 8.04 -19.35
C VAL A 91 1.76 8.87 -20.61
N SER A 92 2.93 9.53 -20.66
CA SER A 92 3.33 10.36 -21.82
C SER A 92 4.85 10.37 -22.01
N MET A 93 5.26 10.80 -23.20
CA MET A 93 6.65 11.13 -23.46
C MET A 93 7.00 12.51 -22.88
N ILE A 94 8.17 12.57 -22.28
CA ILE A 94 8.76 13.83 -21.81
C ILE A 94 10.10 14.07 -22.50
N ALA A 95 10.56 15.31 -22.46
CA ALA A 95 11.88 15.67 -22.96
C ALA A 95 12.69 16.42 -21.91
N PHE A 96 13.99 16.22 -21.93
CA PHE A 96 14.95 16.98 -21.15
C PHE A 96 15.68 17.98 -22.06
N PRO A 97 15.36 19.28 -22.03
CA PRO A 97 15.93 20.27 -22.93
C PRO A 97 17.45 20.35 -22.87
N LYS A 98 18.04 20.03 -21.73
CA LYS A 98 19.50 20.08 -21.48
C LYS A 98 20.29 19.18 -22.43
N ASN A 99 19.80 17.99 -22.76
CA ASN A 99 20.51 16.98 -23.54
C ASN A 99 19.68 16.37 -24.67
N GLY A 100 18.46 16.85 -24.90
CA GLY A 100 17.54 16.33 -25.91
C GLY A 100 17.00 14.92 -25.63
N GLY A 101 17.28 14.36 -24.45
CA GLY A 101 16.80 13.03 -24.05
C GLY A 101 15.28 13.01 -23.93
N THR A 102 14.67 11.89 -24.37
CA THR A 102 13.23 11.67 -24.25
C THR A 102 12.95 10.35 -23.55
N LYS A 103 11.88 10.26 -22.79
CA LYS A 103 11.48 9.05 -22.06
C LYS A 103 9.98 8.96 -21.87
N LEU A 104 9.46 7.74 -21.94
CA LEU A 104 8.09 7.43 -21.52
C LEU A 104 8.05 7.43 -19.99
N VAL A 105 7.14 8.21 -19.43
CA VAL A 105 7.00 8.38 -18.00
C VAL A 105 5.53 8.36 -17.59
N ARG A 106 5.28 8.14 -16.33
CA ARG A 106 3.99 8.33 -15.68
C ARG A 106 3.93 9.72 -15.06
N VAL A 107 3.17 10.60 -15.66
CA VAL A 107 2.94 11.96 -15.13
C VAL A 107 1.81 11.89 -14.10
N ARG A 108 2.08 12.38 -12.90
CA ARG A 108 1.14 12.49 -11.78
C ARG A 108 0.93 13.95 -11.45
N GLY A 109 -0.21 14.50 -11.81
CA GLY A 109 -0.63 15.86 -11.44
C GLY A 109 -1.31 15.84 -10.09
N LEU A 110 -0.64 16.31 -9.06
CA LEU A 110 -1.11 16.23 -7.67
C LEU A 110 -1.55 17.59 -7.14
N GLU A 111 -2.67 17.58 -6.41
CA GLU A 111 -3.22 18.73 -5.71
C GLU A 111 -3.65 18.34 -4.30
N GLY A 112 -3.50 19.27 -3.33
CA GLY A 112 -3.86 19.04 -1.94
C GLY A 112 -2.73 18.42 -1.10
N GLY A 113 -3.09 17.90 0.06
CA GLY A 113 -2.14 17.49 1.10
C GLY A 113 -1.69 16.03 1.04
N PHE A 114 -1.85 15.34 -0.10
CA PHE A 114 -1.42 13.94 -0.25
C PHE A 114 0.11 13.81 -0.17
N PRO A 115 0.63 12.75 0.52
CA PRO A 115 -0.06 11.70 1.24
C PRO A 115 -0.42 12.09 2.68
N PHE A 116 -1.53 11.55 3.21
CA PHE A 116 -1.93 11.75 4.62
C PHE A 116 -1.25 10.76 5.56
N TYR A 117 -0.81 9.62 5.03
CA TYR A 117 -0.05 8.57 5.69
C TYR A 117 1.17 8.21 4.85
N GLY A 118 2.30 7.97 5.52
CA GLY A 118 3.58 7.84 4.85
C GLY A 118 4.14 9.20 4.40
N SER A 119 5.03 9.17 3.43
CA SER A 119 5.68 10.39 2.89
C SER A 119 6.06 10.20 1.42
N ILE A 120 6.21 11.32 0.72
CA ILE A 120 6.91 11.35 -0.57
C ILE A 120 8.40 11.46 -0.24
N ASP A 121 9.18 10.45 -0.60
CA ASP A 121 10.63 10.46 -0.39
C ASP A 121 11.32 11.19 -1.54
N THR A 122 11.95 12.31 -1.20
CA THR A 122 12.62 13.19 -2.18
C THR A 122 14.01 13.61 -1.72
N GLN A 123 14.83 14.01 -2.66
CA GLN A 123 16.09 14.65 -2.39
C GLN A 123 16.21 15.98 -3.18
N PRO A 124 16.27 17.17 -2.52
CA PRO A 124 16.21 17.36 -1.06
C PRO A 124 14.83 17.02 -0.46
N ILE A 125 14.80 16.72 0.84
CA ILE A 125 13.54 16.35 1.54
C ILE A 125 12.49 17.46 1.45
N SER A 126 12.92 18.72 1.46
CA SER A 126 12.03 19.89 1.34
C SER A 126 11.29 19.98 0.00
N ALA A 127 11.77 19.28 -1.04
CA ALA A 127 11.16 19.31 -2.37
C ALA A 127 9.73 18.75 -2.35
N ALA A 128 9.46 17.70 -1.56
CA ALA A 128 8.14 17.11 -1.42
C ALA A 128 7.07 18.10 -0.93
N ASN A 129 7.44 19.03 -0.04
CA ASN A 129 6.51 20.01 0.52
C ASN A 129 6.38 21.28 -0.32
N ASN A 130 7.38 21.54 -1.17
CA ASN A 130 7.50 22.81 -1.86
C ASN A 130 7.12 22.76 -3.35
N PHE A 131 7.06 21.57 -3.99
CA PHE A 131 6.85 21.46 -5.44
C PHE A 131 5.56 22.12 -5.91
N GLN A 132 4.46 21.99 -5.15
CA GLN A 132 3.20 22.63 -5.50
C GLN A 132 3.28 24.17 -5.41
N LYS A 133 3.92 24.70 -4.36
CA LYS A 133 4.09 26.14 -4.14
C LYS A 133 5.02 26.75 -5.17
N LEU A 134 6.16 26.14 -5.40
CA LEU A 134 7.19 26.61 -6.34
C LEU A 134 6.82 26.33 -7.81
N GLY A 135 5.84 25.47 -8.06
CA GLY A 135 5.40 25.15 -9.42
C GLY A 135 6.40 24.31 -10.20
N GLY A 136 7.16 23.44 -9.54
CA GLY A 136 8.16 22.61 -10.20
C GLY A 136 7.85 21.13 -10.21
N ALA A 137 8.71 20.35 -10.86
CA ALA A 137 8.57 18.92 -11.01
C ALA A 137 9.45 18.15 -10.03
N LEU A 138 8.96 16.99 -9.56
CA LEU A 138 9.74 15.95 -8.90
C LEU A 138 9.96 14.83 -9.92
N VAL A 139 11.20 14.50 -10.19
CA VAL A 139 11.57 13.54 -11.23
C VAL A 139 12.18 12.30 -10.58
N ASP A 140 11.79 11.12 -11.05
CA ASP A 140 12.31 9.83 -10.56
C ASP A 140 13.85 9.83 -10.56
N ALA A 141 14.44 9.33 -9.45
CA ALA A 141 15.88 9.33 -9.24
C ALA A 141 16.64 8.55 -10.32
N THR A 142 16.06 7.48 -10.85
CA THR A 142 16.70 6.67 -11.90
C THR A 142 16.74 7.42 -13.23
N LEU A 143 15.71 8.21 -13.54
CA LEU A 143 15.72 9.09 -14.72
C LEU A 143 16.78 10.19 -14.61
N MET A 144 16.89 10.79 -13.43
CA MET A 144 17.90 11.84 -13.21
C MET A 144 19.31 11.30 -13.42
N LEU A 145 19.58 10.08 -12.94
CA LEU A 145 20.85 9.40 -13.17
C LEU A 145 21.04 9.02 -14.65
N GLN A 146 20.02 8.47 -15.30
CA GLN A 146 20.08 8.01 -16.69
C GLN A 146 20.40 9.16 -17.67
N PHE A 147 19.85 10.34 -17.42
CA PHE A 147 19.97 11.51 -18.31
C PHE A 147 20.90 12.59 -17.78
N ASP A 148 21.69 12.33 -16.74
CA ASP A 148 22.58 13.31 -16.08
C ASP A 148 21.86 14.64 -15.75
N ILE A 149 20.65 14.54 -15.17
CA ILE A 149 19.81 15.67 -14.82
C ILE A 149 19.94 15.95 -13.32
N LYS A 150 19.91 17.24 -12.96
CA LYS A 150 20.05 17.70 -11.56
C LYS A 150 18.89 18.62 -11.18
N PRO A 151 18.58 18.79 -9.88
CA PRO A 151 17.69 19.84 -9.43
C PRO A 151 18.17 21.20 -9.96
N GLY A 152 17.26 22.00 -10.52
CA GLY A 152 17.54 23.24 -11.23
C GLY A 152 17.51 23.11 -12.76
N ASP A 153 17.71 21.92 -13.32
CA ASP A 153 17.47 21.68 -14.75
C ASP A 153 15.96 21.73 -15.05
N SER A 154 15.58 21.72 -16.33
CA SER A 154 14.19 21.74 -16.76
C SER A 154 13.73 20.46 -17.42
N ILE A 155 12.43 20.22 -17.36
CA ILE A 155 11.73 19.12 -18.01
C ILE A 155 10.57 19.68 -18.84
N LYS A 156 10.45 19.20 -20.09
CA LYS A 156 9.32 19.53 -20.97
C LYS A 156 8.32 18.37 -20.97
N ILE A 157 7.05 18.70 -20.67
CA ILE A 157 5.91 17.77 -20.61
C ILE A 157 4.80 18.35 -21.48
N GLY A 158 4.62 17.79 -22.68
CA GLY A 158 3.77 18.43 -23.69
C GLY A 158 4.25 19.85 -24.00
N GLU A 159 3.37 20.84 -23.84
CA GLU A 159 3.68 22.25 -24.08
C GLU A 159 4.27 22.97 -22.86
N VAL A 160 4.30 22.34 -21.69
CA VAL A 160 4.79 22.96 -20.45
C VAL A 160 6.24 22.58 -20.17
N THR A 161 7.05 23.58 -19.81
CA THR A 161 8.41 23.39 -19.30
C THR A 161 8.44 23.79 -17.82
N LEU A 162 8.88 22.85 -16.97
CA LEU A 162 8.94 23.04 -15.53
C LEU A 162 10.37 22.88 -15.03
N ALA A 163 10.75 23.63 -14.00
CA ALA A 163 12.00 23.41 -13.28
C ALA A 163 11.90 22.12 -12.43
N ILE A 164 12.98 21.35 -12.41
CA ILE A 164 13.10 20.17 -11.54
C ILE A 164 13.53 20.65 -10.17
N ILE A 165 12.69 20.45 -9.16
CA ILE A 165 12.95 20.88 -7.78
C ILE A 165 13.67 19.80 -6.97
N GLY A 166 13.42 18.54 -7.30
CA GLY A 166 14.02 17.44 -6.56
C GLY A 166 13.90 16.10 -7.24
N SER A 167 14.71 15.17 -6.76
CA SER A 167 14.69 13.76 -7.14
C SER A 167 13.64 13.03 -6.33
N LEU A 168 12.79 12.24 -6.98
CA LEU A 168 11.76 11.40 -6.37
C LEU A 168 12.31 9.98 -6.19
N LYS A 169 12.32 9.48 -4.96
CA LYS A 169 12.74 8.12 -4.63
C LYS A 169 11.57 7.17 -4.45
N ALA A 170 10.53 7.63 -3.74
CA ALA A 170 9.33 6.84 -3.49
C ALA A 170 8.10 7.74 -3.28
N ILE A 171 6.94 7.23 -3.64
CA ILE A 171 5.64 7.86 -3.37
C ILE A 171 4.59 6.77 -3.09
N PRO A 172 3.70 6.95 -2.13
CA PRO A 172 2.56 6.06 -1.92
C PRO A 172 1.75 5.82 -3.20
N GLY A 173 1.22 4.61 -3.36
CA GLY A 173 0.43 4.21 -4.53
C GLY A 173 1.23 3.86 -5.78
N SER A 174 2.57 3.89 -5.76
CA SER A 174 3.40 3.38 -6.84
C SER A 174 3.92 1.99 -6.56
N SER A 175 3.95 1.13 -7.59
CA SER A 175 4.57 -0.20 -7.51
C SER A 175 5.92 -0.20 -8.24
N SER A 176 6.87 -0.96 -7.72
CA SER A 176 8.22 -1.09 -8.31
C SER A 176 8.20 -1.54 -9.77
N ILE A 177 7.26 -2.41 -10.13
CA ILE A 177 7.13 -2.93 -11.51
C ILE A 177 6.67 -1.82 -12.46
N SER A 178 5.65 -1.04 -12.07
CA SER A 178 5.16 0.06 -12.91
C SER A 178 6.19 1.18 -13.06
N SER A 179 6.99 1.42 -12.04
CA SER A 179 8.07 2.42 -12.06
C SER A 179 9.23 2.04 -12.99
N THR A 180 9.46 0.75 -13.22
CA THR A 180 10.51 0.29 -14.16
C THR A 180 10.13 0.59 -15.61
N VAL A 181 8.87 0.43 -15.98
CA VAL A 181 8.41 0.64 -17.37
C VAL A 181 8.17 2.13 -17.66
N ALA A 182 7.49 2.82 -16.75
CA ALA A 182 7.18 4.24 -16.85
C ALA A 182 7.45 4.92 -15.49
N PRO A 183 8.69 5.38 -15.27
CA PRO A 183 9.07 6.03 -14.01
C PRO A 183 8.16 7.22 -13.70
N PRO A 184 7.80 7.44 -12.41
CA PRO A 184 6.88 8.51 -12.06
C PRO A 184 7.54 9.89 -12.05
N ILE A 185 6.78 10.88 -12.51
CA ILE A 185 7.09 12.29 -12.36
C ILE A 185 5.88 12.96 -11.71
N ILE A 186 6.12 13.78 -10.70
CA ILE A 186 5.06 14.51 -10.01
C ILE A 186 5.14 15.99 -10.40
N ILE A 187 4.01 16.56 -10.78
CA ILE A 187 3.84 17.99 -11.05
C ILE A 187 2.60 18.50 -10.33
N PRO A 188 2.50 19.81 -10.05
CA PRO A 188 1.26 20.38 -9.56
C PRO A 188 0.12 20.22 -10.57
N ASN A 189 -1.05 19.81 -10.11
CA ASN A 189 -2.22 19.50 -10.94
C ASN A 189 -2.63 20.68 -11.85
N ARG A 190 -2.42 21.93 -11.40
CA ARG A 190 -2.73 23.15 -12.18
C ARG A 190 -2.03 23.24 -13.53
N PHE A 191 -0.90 22.53 -13.73
CA PHE A 191 -0.20 22.50 -15.01
C PHE A 191 -0.70 21.42 -15.97
N ILE A 192 -1.47 20.46 -15.49
CA ILE A 192 -1.92 19.32 -16.30
C ILE A 192 -2.69 19.78 -17.55
N ALA A 193 -3.63 20.70 -17.40
CA ALA A 193 -4.39 21.23 -18.55
C ALA A 193 -3.49 21.92 -19.57
N GLN A 194 -2.46 22.64 -19.12
CA GLN A 194 -1.52 23.37 -19.94
C GLN A 194 -0.56 22.46 -20.74
N THR A 195 -0.41 21.18 -20.34
CA THR A 195 0.42 20.22 -21.08
C THR A 195 -0.16 19.87 -22.44
N GLU A 196 -1.47 20.09 -22.66
CA GLU A 196 -2.24 19.71 -23.84
C GLU A 196 -2.20 18.19 -24.17
N LEU A 197 -1.77 17.36 -23.21
CA LEU A 197 -1.64 15.90 -23.38
C LEU A 197 -2.92 15.14 -23.08
N LEU A 198 -3.90 15.76 -22.42
CA LEU A 198 -5.18 15.13 -22.07
C LEU A 198 -6.20 15.24 -23.20
N GLN A 199 -5.88 14.72 -24.39
CA GLN A 199 -6.79 14.70 -25.54
C GLN A 199 -7.82 13.59 -25.41
N PHE A 200 -8.86 13.63 -26.26
CA PHE A 200 -9.85 12.57 -26.36
C PHE A 200 -9.18 11.24 -26.74
N GLY A 201 -9.47 10.19 -25.97
CA GLY A 201 -8.84 8.86 -26.17
C GLY A 201 -7.54 8.62 -25.38
N SER A 202 -6.96 9.62 -24.73
CA SER A 202 -5.81 9.40 -23.84
C SER A 202 -6.22 8.58 -22.61
N ARG A 203 -5.40 7.56 -22.29
CA ARG A 203 -5.60 6.74 -21.09
C ARG A 203 -5.17 7.54 -19.88
N LYS A 204 -6.15 7.96 -19.08
CA LYS A 204 -5.95 8.77 -17.88
C LYS A 204 -6.71 8.19 -16.71
N GLU A 205 -6.22 8.42 -15.52
CA GLU A 205 -6.80 7.98 -14.27
C GLU A 205 -6.95 9.19 -13.35
N TYR A 206 -8.14 9.38 -12.82
CA TYR A 206 -8.45 10.40 -11.81
C TYR A 206 -8.53 9.72 -10.46
N LYS A 207 -7.87 10.27 -9.44
CA LYS A 207 -7.92 9.78 -8.06
C LYS A 207 -8.30 10.90 -7.13
N PHE A 208 -9.21 10.58 -6.22
CA PHE A 208 -9.66 11.48 -5.17
C PHE A 208 -9.34 10.83 -3.84
N PHE A 209 -8.53 11.50 -3.04
CA PHE A 209 -8.00 10.97 -1.79
C PHE A 209 -8.72 11.58 -0.60
N TYR A 210 -9.05 10.74 0.37
CA TYR A 210 -9.80 11.15 1.55
C TYR A 210 -9.08 10.76 2.83
N LYS A 211 -9.02 11.72 3.77
CA LYS A 211 -8.55 11.50 5.14
C LYS A 211 -9.75 11.50 6.07
N SER A 212 -10.22 10.33 6.44
CA SER A 212 -11.42 10.20 7.27
C SER A 212 -11.25 9.09 8.31
N PRO A 213 -10.48 9.34 9.37
CA PRO A 213 -10.13 8.34 10.38
C PRO A 213 -11.33 7.86 11.19
N THR A 214 -12.44 8.61 11.22
CA THR A 214 -13.65 8.30 12.01
C THR A 214 -14.75 7.62 11.20
N THR A 215 -14.60 7.52 9.88
CA THR A 215 -15.63 6.91 9.02
C THR A 215 -15.58 5.39 9.10
N ASP A 216 -16.73 4.75 9.28
CA ASP A 216 -16.84 3.29 9.12
C ASP A 216 -16.74 2.94 7.63
N LEU A 217 -15.54 2.53 7.22
CA LEU A 217 -15.25 2.18 5.84
C LEU A 217 -16.01 0.96 5.35
N THR A 218 -16.43 0.06 6.24
CA THR A 218 -17.25 -1.12 5.87
C THR A 218 -18.65 -0.70 5.42
N VAL A 219 -19.23 0.27 6.11
CA VAL A 219 -20.53 0.86 5.74
C VAL A 219 -20.38 1.68 4.45
N LEU A 220 -19.29 2.44 4.33
CA LEU A 220 -18.98 3.22 3.13
C LEU A 220 -18.85 2.32 1.89
N GLU A 221 -18.07 1.24 1.98
CA GLU A 221 -17.91 0.27 0.90
C GLU A 221 -19.26 -0.29 0.44
N LYS A 222 -20.12 -0.73 1.38
CA LYS A 222 -21.43 -1.29 1.05
C LYS A 222 -22.36 -0.30 0.33
N LYS A 223 -22.28 0.98 0.70
CA LYS A 223 -23.13 2.03 0.12
C LYS A 223 -22.65 2.51 -1.25
N LEU A 224 -21.33 2.69 -1.41
CA LEU A 224 -20.79 3.40 -2.57
C LEU A 224 -20.26 2.49 -3.66
N THR A 225 -19.78 1.27 -3.35
CA THR A 225 -19.15 0.42 -4.37
C THR A 225 -20.07 0.15 -5.55
N ALA A 226 -21.33 -0.23 -5.28
CA ALA A 226 -22.28 -0.49 -6.36
C ALA A 226 -22.66 0.77 -7.16
N ALA A 227 -22.83 1.91 -6.46
CA ALA A 227 -23.19 3.17 -7.11
C ALA A 227 -22.03 3.72 -7.97
N LEU A 228 -20.81 3.63 -7.50
CA LEU A 228 -19.61 4.06 -8.23
C LEU A 228 -19.30 3.11 -9.41
N ALA A 229 -19.48 1.80 -9.23
CA ALA A 229 -19.25 0.82 -10.31
C ALA A 229 -20.15 1.05 -11.53
N ILE A 230 -21.41 1.48 -11.33
CA ILE A 230 -22.32 1.86 -12.43
C ILE A 230 -21.77 3.03 -13.24
N GLU A 231 -21.03 3.92 -12.59
CA GLU A 231 -20.45 5.13 -13.19
C GLU A 231 -18.99 4.91 -13.64
N ASN A 232 -18.52 3.67 -13.73
CA ASN A 232 -17.14 3.30 -14.05
C ASN A 232 -16.09 3.92 -13.12
N ALA A 233 -16.45 4.10 -11.85
CA ALA A 233 -15.56 4.54 -10.80
C ALA A 233 -15.34 3.41 -9.78
N GLY A 234 -14.14 3.34 -9.22
CA GLY A 234 -13.74 2.42 -8.15
C GLY A 234 -13.76 3.07 -6.78
N LEU A 235 -13.84 2.23 -5.76
CA LEU A 235 -13.61 2.61 -4.37
C LEU A 235 -12.59 1.66 -3.77
N ASP A 236 -11.41 2.15 -3.49
CA ASP A 236 -10.39 1.43 -2.73
C ASP A 236 -10.29 1.99 -1.31
N THR A 237 -10.32 1.09 -0.32
CA THR A 237 -10.11 1.46 1.09
C THR A 237 -8.84 0.80 1.62
N HIS A 238 -8.28 1.33 2.69
CA HIS A 238 -7.14 0.68 3.32
C HIS A 238 -7.54 -0.70 3.89
N LEU A 239 -8.82 -0.95 4.20
CA LEU A 239 -9.31 -2.26 4.62
C LEU A 239 -9.33 -3.26 3.47
N SER A 240 -9.81 -2.87 2.29
CA SER A 240 -9.81 -3.73 1.10
C SER A 240 -8.37 -4.07 0.65
N THR A 241 -7.48 -3.09 0.72
CA THR A 241 -6.05 -3.26 0.44
C THR A 241 -5.39 -4.17 1.47
N SER A 242 -5.68 -3.99 2.76
CA SER A 242 -5.20 -4.87 3.83
C SER A 242 -5.67 -6.31 3.63
N LYS A 243 -6.95 -6.52 3.32
CA LYS A 243 -7.50 -7.86 3.01
C LYS A 243 -6.80 -8.49 1.80
N ARG A 244 -6.52 -7.72 0.76
CA ARG A 244 -5.82 -8.20 -0.44
C ARG A 244 -4.38 -8.63 -0.14
N LEU A 245 -3.64 -7.83 0.64
CA LEU A 245 -2.29 -8.16 1.10
C LEU A 245 -2.29 -9.35 2.07
N GLY A 246 -3.28 -9.42 2.96
CA GLY A 246 -3.40 -10.49 3.96
C GLY A 246 -3.85 -11.85 3.41
N LYS A 247 -4.47 -11.93 2.22
CA LYS A 247 -4.94 -13.21 1.65
C LYS A 247 -3.83 -14.25 1.49
N GLY A 248 -2.66 -13.85 1.03
CA GLY A 248 -1.52 -14.75 0.89
C GLY A 248 -1.09 -15.34 2.24
N TYR A 249 -1.00 -14.49 3.25
CA TYR A 249 -0.67 -14.92 4.60
C TYR A 249 -1.74 -15.82 5.23
N ALA A 250 -3.02 -15.50 5.06
CA ALA A 250 -4.11 -16.31 5.62
C ALA A 250 -4.05 -17.78 5.14
N ASN A 251 -3.66 -18.01 3.89
CA ASN A 251 -3.48 -19.36 3.35
C ASN A 251 -2.28 -20.08 3.98
N VAL A 252 -1.14 -19.39 4.12
CA VAL A 252 0.05 -19.94 4.79
C VAL A 252 -0.24 -20.24 6.26
N SER A 253 -0.92 -19.34 6.96
CA SER A 253 -1.30 -19.52 8.37
C SER A 253 -2.23 -20.74 8.57
N LYS A 254 -3.20 -20.95 7.68
CA LYS A 254 -4.07 -22.14 7.71
C LYS A 254 -3.25 -23.42 7.55
N PHE A 255 -2.30 -23.44 6.62
CA PHE A 255 -1.42 -24.58 6.40
C PHE A 255 -0.54 -24.86 7.62
N LEU A 256 0.08 -23.82 8.19
CA LEU A 256 0.92 -23.95 9.39
C LEU A 256 0.13 -24.43 10.61
N ASN A 257 -1.08 -23.90 10.82
CA ASN A 257 -1.97 -24.34 11.89
C ASN A 257 -2.38 -25.82 11.73
N LEU A 258 -2.64 -26.27 10.51
CA LEU A 258 -2.93 -27.68 10.23
C LEU A 258 -1.71 -28.57 10.52
N ALA A 259 -0.53 -28.17 10.08
CA ALA A 259 0.71 -28.87 10.33
C ALA A 259 1.02 -28.96 11.84
N ALA A 260 0.86 -27.87 12.58
CA ALA A 260 1.04 -27.83 14.03
C ALA A 260 0.02 -28.72 14.76
N PHE A 261 -1.23 -28.75 14.29
CA PHE A 261 -2.27 -29.64 14.84
C PHE A 261 -1.94 -31.12 14.61
N ILE A 262 -1.47 -31.48 13.41
CA ILE A 262 -1.03 -32.84 13.10
C ILE A 262 0.18 -33.23 13.98
N ALA A 263 1.16 -32.35 14.14
CA ALA A 263 2.31 -32.59 15.01
C ALA A 263 1.90 -32.82 16.47
N LEU A 264 0.87 -32.11 16.95
CA LEU A 264 0.34 -32.27 18.30
C LEU A 264 -0.40 -33.61 18.49
N LEU A 265 -1.04 -34.15 17.43
CA LEU A 265 -1.72 -35.42 17.46
C LEU A 265 -0.73 -36.62 17.40
N LEU A 266 0.41 -36.44 16.75
CA LEU A 266 1.42 -37.47 16.57
C LEU A 266 2.43 -37.54 17.73
N GLY A 267 2.58 -36.50 18.53
CA GLY A 267 3.45 -36.41 19.70
C GLY A 267 2.77 -36.84 20.97
#